data_3534a3c58725489052d17e2bd2706931
#
_entry.id   3534a3c58725489052d17e2bd2706931
#
_cell.length_a   1.000
_cell.length_b   1.000
_cell.length_c   1.000
_cell.angle_alpha   90.00
_cell.angle_beta   90.00
_cell.angle_gamma   90.00
#
_symmetry.space_group_name_H-M   'P 1'
#
loop_
_entity.id
_entity.type
_entity.pdbx_description
1 polymer ?
#
loop_
_entity_poly.entity_id
_entity_poly.type
_entity_poly.pdbx_seq_one_letter_code
_entity_poly.pdbx_strand_id
1 'polypeptide(L)'
;MSEHRAILRIAVPSILSNITVPLLGWVDTAIAGHLGSADFLAAIAIASALFSVTYSLFNFLRMGTGGLTAQAFGAGRRDETALLLLRGLAIAGTIGTLLLVFQTPLLHVGLSFMTATPAVVAHAATYFRVLIWGAPAMLSLYVLNGWLLGMQDARTPLFIAVVQNLLNVASSLFFVHVCGFGLAGVAGGTLLSQWVGLALALCFALRLLHRQAVKLRFAAAFRSIEAWRSFFTVNVFIFLRTLCLVTVMFSFTAFGSQRGPTLLSANAVLLQFFTLVSYVMDGFAYAGESVGGHLVGAGSVGRFRRLVGALFLWGTGLSLLFALTYALGGTALIALFTDDVAVRRAAEIFLPYAVAIPPISMAGFLLDGLFVGTTATSGMLIGVAAAAAGFFTVHTLLPTTLGNHALWIAFLTYLALRGIVQGLQLPGIVRRSFARTAQTSRR
;
A
#
# COMPACT_ATOMS: atom_id res chain seq x y z
N MET A 1 -2.15 -28.55 -5.77
CA MET A 1 -1.33 -27.78 -4.82
C MET A 1 -2.23 -27.42 -3.64
N SER A 2 -1.80 -27.61 -2.38
CA SER A 2 -2.60 -27.22 -1.21
C SER A 2 -2.77 -25.71 -1.17
N GLU A 3 -3.88 -25.21 -0.65
CA GLU A 3 -4.16 -23.77 -0.54
C GLU A 3 -3.09 -23.06 0.31
N HIS A 4 -2.55 -23.71 1.33
CA HIS A 4 -1.43 -23.21 2.14
C HIS A 4 -0.18 -22.90 1.30
N ARG A 5 0.20 -23.82 0.40
CA ARG A 5 1.36 -23.62 -0.49
C ARG A 5 1.10 -22.49 -1.49
N ALA A 6 -0.13 -22.35 -1.96
CA ALA A 6 -0.51 -21.26 -2.87
C ALA A 6 -0.43 -19.89 -2.16
N ILE A 7 -0.92 -19.82 -0.91
CA ILE A 7 -0.83 -18.62 -0.07
C ILE A 7 0.63 -18.22 0.15
N LEU A 8 1.46 -19.13 0.68
CA LEU A 8 2.86 -18.82 1.02
C LEU A 8 3.70 -18.45 -0.21
N ARG A 9 3.40 -19.03 -1.37
CA ARG A 9 4.08 -18.69 -2.63
C ARG A 9 3.89 -17.22 -3.03
N ILE A 10 2.76 -16.62 -2.65
CA ILE A 10 2.48 -15.20 -2.92
C ILE A 10 2.84 -14.35 -1.70
N ALA A 11 2.42 -14.76 -0.50
CA ALA A 11 2.57 -13.95 0.71
C ALA A 11 4.05 -13.70 1.05
N VAL A 12 4.90 -14.73 1.05
CA VAL A 12 6.30 -14.57 1.46
C VAL A 12 7.08 -13.60 0.57
N PRO A 13 7.08 -13.72 -0.77
CA PRO A 13 7.73 -12.73 -1.61
C PRO A 13 7.13 -11.34 -1.47
N SER A 14 5.80 -11.24 -1.28
CA SER A 14 5.13 -9.94 -1.11
C SER A 14 5.51 -9.26 0.21
N ILE A 15 5.61 -10.01 1.32
CA ILE A 15 6.10 -9.49 2.60
C ILE A 15 7.52 -8.95 2.45
N LEU A 16 8.41 -9.74 1.84
CA LEU A 16 9.78 -9.31 1.60
C LEU A 16 9.84 -8.05 0.74
N SER A 17 9.01 -7.96 -0.31
CA SER A 17 8.89 -6.76 -1.13
C SER A 17 8.39 -5.55 -0.34
N ASN A 18 7.37 -5.71 0.51
CA ASN A 18 6.83 -4.62 1.35
C ASN A 18 7.87 -4.09 2.34
N ILE A 19 8.68 -4.97 2.94
CA ILE A 19 9.75 -4.58 3.88
C ILE A 19 10.86 -3.80 3.17
N THR A 20 11.09 -4.02 1.86
CA THR A 20 12.10 -3.27 1.12
C THR A 20 11.71 -1.81 0.84
N VAL A 21 10.43 -1.47 0.87
CA VAL A 21 9.94 -0.10 0.58
C VAL A 21 10.48 0.94 1.57
N PRO A 22 10.37 0.77 2.90
CA PRO A 22 10.94 1.73 3.84
C PRO A 22 12.47 1.81 3.79
N LEU A 23 13.17 0.78 3.33
CA LEU A 23 14.62 0.79 3.20
C LEU A 23 15.12 1.88 2.25
N LEU A 24 14.39 2.15 1.15
CA LEU A 24 14.71 3.24 0.23
C LEU A 24 14.73 4.59 0.96
N GLY A 25 13.69 4.90 1.72
CA GLY A 25 13.63 6.15 2.47
C GLY A 25 14.71 6.27 3.55
N TRP A 26 15.07 5.16 4.19
CA TRP A 26 16.15 5.14 5.19
C TRP A 26 17.50 5.38 4.55
N VAL A 27 17.78 4.79 3.38
CA VAL A 27 19.03 5.02 2.65
C VAL A 27 19.14 6.46 2.18
N ASP A 28 18.08 7.01 1.57
CA ASP A 28 18.07 8.40 1.12
C ASP A 28 18.30 9.35 2.31
N THR A 29 17.67 9.08 3.46
CA THR A 29 17.86 9.84 4.70
C THR A 29 19.27 9.70 5.25
N ALA A 30 19.85 8.49 5.24
CA ALA A 30 21.21 8.26 5.71
C ALA A 30 22.24 8.98 4.82
N ILE A 31 22.10 8.91 3.49
CA ILE A 31 22.99 9.64 2.57
C ILE A 31 22.89 11.15 2.81
N ALA A 32 21.66 11.68 2.95
CA ALA A 32 21.45 13.10 3.20
C ALA A 32 22.02 13.56 4.55
N GLY A 33 21.97 12.70 5.58
CA GLY A 33 22.54 12.98 6.89
C GLY A 33 24.07 13.19 6.86
N HIS A 34 24.75 12.62 5.87
CA HIS A 34 26.18 12.79 5.65
C HIS A 34 26.54 13.96 4.72
N LEU A 35 25.55 14.70 4.19
CA LEU A 35 25.78 15.90 3.37
C LEU A 35 26.10 17.16 4.20
N GLY A 36 26.20 17.07 5.52
CA GLY A 36 26.69 18.13 6.39
C GLY A 36 25.69 19.22 6.77
N SER A 37 24.40 19.10 6.43
CA SER A 37 23.36 20.06 6.85
C SER A 37 22.09 19.35 7.31
N ALA A 38 21.58 19.77 8.49
CA ALA A 38 20.29 19.33 9.00
C ALA A 38 19.13 19.74 8.07
N ASP A 39 19.29 20.82 7.30
CA ASP A 39 18.29 21.30 6.34
C ASP A 39 18.04 20.28 5.22
N PHE A 40 19.04 19.50 4.82
CA PHE A 40 18.86 18.45 3.81
C PHE A 40 17.99 17.31 4.31
N LEU A 41 18.18 16.90 5.58
CA LEU A 41 17.32 15.89 6.21
C LEU A 41 15.87 16.34 6.30
N ALA A 42 15.65 17.58 6.76
CA ALA A 42 14.33 18.16 6.85
C ALA A 42 13.68 18.29 5.46
N ALA A 43 14.44 18.68 4.44
CA ALA A 43 13.97 18.80 3.07
C ALA A 43 13.53 17.46 2.47
N ILE A 44 14.32 16.38 2.66
CA ILE A 44 13.93 15.03 2.23
C ILE A 44 12.68 14.56 2.98
N ALA A 45 12.61 14.78 4.29
CA ALA A 45 11.43 14.37 5.07
C ALA A 45 10.14 15.02 4.54
N ILE A 46 10.17 16.33 4.26
CA ILE A 46 9.05 17.08 3.69
C ILE A 46 8.69 16.54 2.29
N ALA A 47 9.67 16.45 1.39
CA ALA A 47 9.42 15.99 0.02
C ALA A 47 8.93 14.54 -0.01
N SER A 48 9.51 13.65 0.80
CA SER A 48 9.07 12.25 0.91
C SER A 48 7.65 12.12 1.45
N ALA A 49 7.26 12.96 2.40
CA ALA A 49 5.89 13.02 2.90
C ALA A 49 4.90 13.42 1.78
N LEU A 50 5.24 14.43 0.96
CA LEU A 50 4.43 14.84 -0.18
C LEU A 50 4.27 13.71 -1.21
N PHE A 51 5.35 13.01 -1.57
CA PHE A 51 5.29 11.86 -2.46
C PHE A 51 4.52 10.68 -1.86
N SER A 52 4.70 10.40 -0.57
CA SER A 52 3.99 9.32 0.13
C SER A 52 2.47 9.53 0.08
N VAL A 53 2.00 10.74 0.39
CA VAL A 53 0.58 11.08 0.29
C VAL A 53 0.11 10.99 -1.16
N THR A 54 0.84 11.60 -2.09
CA THR A 54 0.46 11.60 -3.52
C THR A 54 0.36 10.18 -4.06
N TYR A 55 1.38 9.35 -3.86
CA TYR A 55 1.40 8.00 -4.42
C TYR A 55 0.44 7.05 -3.71
N SER A 56 0.18 7.23 -2.41
CA SER A 56 -0.80 6.40 -1.70
C SER A 56 -2.21 6.53 -2.29
N LEU A 57 -2.58 7.70 -2.77
CA LEU A 57 -3.87 7.94 -3.43
C LEU A 57 -4.01 7.13 -4.73
N PHE A 58 -2.91 6.85 -5.42
CA PHE A 58 -2.90 6.09 -6.67
C PHE A 58 -2.64 4.59 -6.50
N ASN A 59 -2.54 4.08 -5.27
CA ASN A 59 -2.38 2.64 -5.01
C ASN A 59 -3.57 1.80 -5.56
N PHE A 60 -4.71 2.43 -5.84
CA PHE A 60 -5.81 1.78 -6.54
C PHE A 60 -5.40 1.18 -7.89
N LEU A 61 -4.42 1.77 -8.59
CA LEU A 61 -3.91 1.23 -9.85
C LEU A 61 -3.35 -0.19 -9.68
N ARG A 62 -2.65 -0.47 -8.59
CA ARG A 62 -2.14 -1.80 -8.26
C ARG A 62 -3.29 -2.76 -7.94
N MET A 63 -4.14 -2.38 -6.98
CA MET A 63 -5.20 -3.24 -6.47
C MET A 63 -6.25 -3.56 -7.54
N GLY A 64 -6.74 -2.53 -8.26
CA GLY A 64 -7.75 -2.71 -9.30
C GLY A 64 -7.26 -3.55 -10.46
N THR A 65 -6.03 -3.30 -10.93
CA THR A 65 -5.42 -4.11 -11.99
C THR A 65 -5.19 -5.54 -11.52
N GLY A 66 -4.71 -5.74 -10.28
CA GLY A 66 -4.43 -7.06 -9.72
C GLY A 66 -5.69 -7.93 -9.63
N GLY A 67 -6.76 -7.43 -9.03
CA GLY A 67 -8.01 -8.17 -8.86
C GLY A 67 -8.66 -8.55 -10.18
N LEU A 68 -8.77 -7.60 -11.12
CA LEU A 68 -9.32 -7.87 -12.45
C LEU A 68 -8.47 -8.88 -13.24
N THR A 69 -7.14 -8.74 -13.19
CA THR A 69 -6.21 -9.66 -13.85
C THR A 69 -6.30 -11.06 -13.26
N ALA A 70 -6.38 -11.20 -11.92
CA ALA A 70 -6.50 -12.50 -11.28
C ALA A 70 -7.76 -13.25 -11.71
N GLN A 71 -8.90 -12.56 -11.86
CA GLN A 71 -10.12 -13.16 -12.36
C GLN A 71 -10.03 -13.54 -13.84
N ALA A 72 -9.52 -12.66 -14.69
CA ALA A 72 -9.34 -12.95 -16.11
C ALA A 72 -8.39 -14.13 -16.32
N PHE A 73 -7.30 -14.20 -15.58
CA PHE A 73 -6.33 -15.28 -15.61
C PHE A 73 -6.96 -16.60 -15.13
N GLY A 74 -7.72 -16.58 -14.04
CA GLY A 74 -8.42 -17.75 -13.50
C GLY A 74 -9.50 -18.29 -14.45
N ALA A 75 -10.16 -17.41 -15.21
CA ALA A 75 -11.13 -17.76 -16.23
C ALA A 75 -10.48 -18.25 -17.55
N GLY A 76 -9.14 -18.31 -17.65
CA GLY A 76 -8.43 -18.69 -18.88
C GLY A 76 -8.48 -17.62 -19.98
N ARG A 77 -8.98 -16.42 -19.72
CA ARG A 77 -9.12 -15.31 -20.68
C ARG A 77 -7.81 -14.54 -20.82
N ARG A 78 -6.81 -15.18 -21.43
CA ARG A 78 -5.43 -14.65 -21.52
C ARG A 78 -5.34 -13.32 -22.26
N ASP A 79 -6.08 -13.15 -23.36
CA ASP A 79 -6.09 -11.88 -24.11
C ASP A 79 -6.63 -10.72 -23.26
N GLU A 80 -7.58 -10.98 -22.38
CA GLU A 80 -8.11 -9.96 -21.47
C GLU A 80 -7.08 -9.50 -20.44
N THR A 81 -6.20 -10.39 -19.98
CA THR A 81 -5.11 -9.97 -19.06
C THR A 81 -4.18 -8.95 -19.71
N ALA A 82 -3.88 -9.08 -21.01
CA ALA A 82 -3.09 -8.11 -21.76
C ALA A 82 -3.85 -6.78 -21.95
N LEU A 83 -5.16 -6.83 -22.22
CA LEU A 83 -5.98 -5.62 -22.36
C LEU A 83 -6.07 -4.85 -21.03
N LEU A 84 -6.17 -5.55 -19.89
CA LEU A 84 -6.15 -4.94 -18.55
C LEU A 84 -4.82 -4.25 -18.28
N LEU A 85 -3.69 -4.87 -18.63
CA LEU A 85 -2.38 -4.25 -18.52
C LEU A 85 -2.29 -2.96 -19.34
N LEU A 86 -2.71 -2.99 -20.61
CA LEU A 86 -2.67 -1.82 -21.49
C LEU A 86 -3.55 -0.67 -20.96
N ARG A 87 -4.76 -0.96 -20.48
CA ARG A 87 -5.64 0.05 -19.87
C ARG A 87 -5.02 0.66 -18.61
N GLY A 88 -4.49 -0.20 -17.73
CA GLY A 88 -3.81 0.24 -16.52
C GLY A 88 -2.63 1.15 -16.82
N LEU A 89 -1.76 0.77 -17.77
CA LEU A 89 -0.61 1.56 -18.19
C LEU A 89 -1.02 2.90 -18.84
N ALA A 90 -2.10 2.90 -19.64
CA ALA A 90 -2.62 4.14 -20.22
C ALA A 90 -3.08 5.13 -19.13
N ILE A 91 -3.81 4.65 -18.12
CA ILE A 91 -4.24 5.50 -16.99
C ILE A 91 -3.03 5.97 -16.19
N ALA A 92 -2.10 5.06 -15.85
CA ALA A 92 -0.89 5.42 -15.12
C ALA A 92 -0.05 6.46 -15.84
N GLY A 93 0.14 6.30 -17.16
CA GLY A 93 0.82 7.26 -18.01
C GLY A 93 0.11 8.62 -18.04
N THR A 94 -1.22 8.62 -18.21
CA THR A 94 -2.02 9.85 -18.20
C THR A 94 -1.91 10.58 -16.85
N ILE A 95 -2.12 9.88 -15.73
CA ILE A 95 -2.02 10.48 -14.40
C ILE A 95 -0.57 10.95 -14.13
N GLY A 96 0.43 10.13 -14.47
CA GLY A 96 1.83 10.50 -14.30
C GLY A 96 2.19 11.76 -15.10
N THR A 97 1.70 11.89 -16.33
CA THR A 97 1.87 13.09 -17.14
C THR A 97 1.15 14.30 -16.54
N LEU A 98 -0.06 14.11 -16.03
CA LEU A 98 -0.78 15.18 -15.33
C LEU A 98 -0.02 15.65 -14.08
N LEU A 99 0.56 14.74 -13.28
CA LEU A 99 1.40 15.11 -12.15
C LEU A 99 2.64 15.91 -12.57
N LEU A 100 3.22 15.61 -13.73
CA LEU A 100 4.32 16.42 -14.30
C LEU A 100 3.85 17.80 -14.75
N VAL A 101 2.72 17.90 -15.44
CA VAL A 101 2.18 19.18 -15.89
C VAL A 101 1.80 20.07 -14.71
N PHE A 102 1.18 19.49 -13.68
CA PHE A 102 0.73 20.19 -12.48
C PHE A 102 1.73 20.15 -11.32
N GLN A 103 3.02 19.85 -11.57
CA GLN A 103 4.04 19.74 -10.53
C GLN A 103 4.21 21.01 -9.69
N THR A 104 4.13 22.18 -10.33
CA THR A 104 4.30 23.47 -9.64
C THR A 104 3.16 23.77 -8.68
N PRO A 105 1.86 23.75 -9.06
CA PRO A 105 0.78 23.90 -8.11
C PRO A 105 0.76 22.80 -7.03
N LEU A 106 1.09 21.55 -7.37
CA LEU A 106 1.18 20.46 -6.40
C LEU A 106 2.23 20.75 -5.32
N LEU A 107 3.41 21.22 -5.74
CA LEU A 107 4.48 21.60 -4.82
C LEU A 107 4.06 22.77 -3.91
N HIS A 108 3.46 23.83 -4.47
CA HIS A 108 3.03 25.00 -3.70
C HIS A 108 1.96 24.61 -2.67
N VAL A 109 0.93 23.88 -3.09
CA VAL A 109 -0.12 23.39 -2.17
C VAL A 109 0.47 22.49 -1.10
N GLY A 110 1.35 21.55 -1.47
CA GLY A 110 1.99 20.65 -0.50
C GLY A 110 2.83 21.39 0.54
N LEU A 111 3.64 22.36 0.11
CA LEU A 111 4.48 23.16 0.99
C LEU A 111 3.67 24.16 1.85
N SER A 112 2.50 24.62 1.42
CA SER A 112 1.65 25.51 2.22
C SER A 112 1.12 24.90 3.51
N PHE A 113 1.10 23.56 3.59
CA PHE A 113 0.75 22.84 4.83
C PHE A 113 1.94 22.58 5.75
N MET A 114 3.16 22.97 5.34
CA MET A 114 4.38 22.70 6.09
C MET A 114 4.96 24.00 6.67
N THR A 115 5.33 23.96 7.95
CA THR A 115 6.08 25.06 8.60
C THR A 115 7.56 24.72 8.53
N ALA A 116 8.32 25.40 7.66
CA ALA A 116 9.75 25.18 7.49
C ALA A 116 10.47 26.48 7.16
N THR A 117 11.79 26.50 7.38
CA THR A 117 12.63 27.67 7.01
C THR A 117 12.69 27.82 5.48
N PRO A 118 12.93 29.04 4.96
CA PRO A 118 13.06 29.24 3.52
C PRO A 118 14.13 28.35 2.86
N ALA A 119 15.23 28.05 3.57
CA ALA A 119 16.30 27.18 3.11
C ALA A 119 15.80 25.74 2.92
N VAL A 120 15.09 25.19 3.91
CA VAL A 120 14.49 23.83 3.85
C VAL A 120 13.47 23.75 2.73
N VAL A 121 12.62 24.76 2.56
CA VAL A 121 11.64 24.84 1.46
C VAL A 121 12.33 24.82 0.10
N ALA A 122 13.41 25.59 -0.10
CA ALA A 122 14.16 25.61 -1.33
C ALA A 122 14.79 24.25 -1.66
N HIS A 123 15.36 23.57 -0.67
CA HIS A 123 15.93 22.24 -0.82
C HIS A 123 14.85 21.17 -1.09
N ALA A 124 13.73 21.23 -0.38
CA ALA A 124 12.59 20.33 -0.63
C ALA A 124 12.02 20.50 -2.05
N ALA A 125 11.93 21.74 -2.52
CA ALA A 125 11.51 22.02 -3.89
C ALA A 125 12.49 21.47 -4.92
N THR A 126 13.80 21.56 -4.69
CA THR A 126 14.83 20.98 -5.56
C THR A 126 14.69 19.47 -5.65
N TYR A 127 14.60 18.78 -4.50
CA TYR A 127 14.39 17.33 -4.43
C TYR A 127 13.11 16.92 -5.14
N PHE A 128 12.00 17.63 -4.87
CA PHE A 128 10.70 17.36 -5.48
C PHE A 128 10.74 17.49 -7.01
N ARG A 129 11.32 18.60 -7.54
CA ARG A 129 11.38 18.85 -8.98
C ARG A 129 12.17 17.80 -9.75
N VAL A 130 13.18 17.18 -9.13
CA VAL A 130 13.92 16.08 -9.73
C VAL A 130 13.10 14.79 -9.66
N LEU A 131 12.59 14.44 -8.49
CA LEU A 131 11.96 13.14 -8.27
C LEU A 131 10.59 13.02 -8.94
N ILE A 132 9.86 14.12 -9.17
CA ILE A 132 8.52 14.10 -9.80
C ILE A 132 8.54 13.52 -11.22
N TRP A 133 9.68 13.62 -11.93
CA TRP A 133 9.87 12.98 -13.24
C TRP A 133 9.80 11.45 -13.18
N GLY A 134 9.86 10.88 -12.00
CA GLY A 134 9.60 9.46 -11.74
C GLY A 134 8.13 9.09 -11.63
N ALA A 135 7.21 10.06 -11.54
CA ALA A 135 5.78 9.76 -11.34
C ALA A 135 5.18 8.83 -12.41
N PRO A 136 5.41 9.02 -13.72
CA PRO A 136 4.93 8.08 -14.73
C PRO A 136 5.49 6.68 -14.56
N ALA A 137 6.76 6.55 -14.16
CA ALA A 137 7.40 5.27 -13.91
C ALA A 137 6.81 4.58 -12.68
N MET A 138 6.66 5.31 -11.57
CA MET A 138 6.13 4.77 -10.32
C MET A 138 4.67 4.31 -10.44
N LEU A 139 3.81 5.10 -11.09
CA LEU A 139 2.42 4.72 -11.30
C LEU A 139 2.29 3.53 -12.26
N SER A 140 3.14 3.45 -13.28
CA SER A 140 3.21 2.29 -14.18
C SER A 140 3.71 1.04 -13.46
N LEU A 141 4.64 1.17 -12.52
CA LEU A 141 5.09 0.09 -11.64
C LEU A 141 3.96 -0.42 -10.73
N TYR A 142 3.07 0.44 -10.23
CA TYR A 142 1.89 0.00 -9.49
C TYR A 142 1.01 -0.92 -10.36
N VAL A 143 0.74 -0.52 -11.60
CA VAL A 143 -0.03 -1.33 -12.55
C VAL A 143 0.64 -2.67 -12.82
N LEU A 144 1.95 -2.65 -13.13
CA LEU A 144 2.72 -3.86 -13.45
C LEU A 144 2.82 -4.81 -12.26
N ASN A 145 3.05 -4.30 -11.06
CA ASN A 145 3.09 -5.10 -9.84
C ASN A 145 1.72 -5.73 -9.55
N GLY A 146 0.62 -4.98 -9.69
CA GLY A 146 -0.73 -5.52 -9.57
C GLY A 146 -1.01 -6.60 -10.63
N TRP A 147 -0.65 -6.34 -11.88
CA TRP A 147 -0.83 -7.28 -12.97
C TRP A 147 -0.04 -8.57 -12.76
N LEU A 148 1.25 -8.49 -12.39
CA LEU A 148 2.09 -9.66 -12.09
C LEU A 148 1.52 -10.48 -10.92
N LEU A 149 1.07 -9.82 -9.86
CA LEU A 149 0.39 -10.48 -8.74
C LEU A 149 -0.89 -11.17 -9.21
N GLY A 150 -1.70 -10.52 -10.06
CA GLY A 150 -2.89 -11.11 -10.67
C GLY A 150 -2.58 -12.33 -11.53
N MET A 151 -1.43 -12.35 -12.18
CA MET A 151 -0.88 -13.51 -12.91
C MET A 151 -0.26 -14.57 -12.00
N GLN A 152 -0.40 -14.43 -10.67
CA GLN A 152 0.18 -15.30 -9.63
C GLN A 152 1.72 -15.33 -9.60
N ASP A 153 2.34 -14.26 -10.05
CA ASP A 153 3.79 -14.06 -9.98
C ASP A 153 4.13 -12.96 -8.97
N ALA A 154 4.45 -13.34 -7.73
CA ALA A 154 4.93 -12.44 -6.69
C ALA A 154 6.48 -12.37 -6.63
N ARG A 155 7.18 -13.26 -7.32
CA ARG A 155 8.65 -13.28 -7.31
C ARG A 155 9.26 -12.19 -8.17
N THR A 156 8.64 -11.92 -9.31
CA THR A 156 9.10 -10.86 -10.22
C THR A 156 9.00 -9.47 -9.56
N PRO A 157 7.88 -9.05 -8.93
CA PRO A 157 7.85 -7.82 -8.15
C PRO A 157 8.91 -7.72 -7.05
N LEU A 158 9.16 -8.81 -6.31
CA LEU A 158 10.23 -8.85 -5.31
C LEU A 158 11.61 -8.63 -5.95
N PHE A 159 11.90 -9.33 -7.04
CA PHE A 159 13.18 -9.17 -7.75
C PHE A 159 13.37 -7.72 -8.22
N ILE A 160 12.33 -7.11 -8.82
CA ILE A 160 12.36 -5.72 -9.26
C ILE A 160 12.62 -4.78 -8.08
N ALA A 161 11.93 -4.97 -6.95
CA ALA A 161 12.12 -4.15 -5.75
C ALA A 161 13.55 -4.23 -5.20
N VAL A 162 14.14 -5.43 -5.15
CA VAL A 162 15.53 -5.62 -4.72
C VAL A 162 16.51 -4.91 -5.67
N VAL A 163 16.34 -5.06 -6.99
CA VAL A 163 17.19 -4.39 -7.98
C VAL A 163 17.05 -2.87 -7.89
N GLN A 164 15.80 -2.36 -7.72
CA GLN A 164 15.57 -0.92 -7.53
C GLN A 164 16.27 -0.38 -6.29
N ASN A 165 16.21 -1.10 -5.15
CA ASN A 165 16.88 -0.67 -3.93
C ASN A 165 18.40 -0.63 -4.09
N LEU A 166 18.99 -1.70 -4.65
CA LEU A 166 20.42 -1.74 -4.88
C LEU A 166 20.88 -0.63 -5.84
N LEU A 167 20.13 -0.42 -6.92
CA LEU A 167 20.43 0.62 -7.90
C LEU A 167 20.25 2.02 -7.30
N ASN A 168 19.22 2.25 -6.48
CA ASN A 168 19.01 3.52 -5.77
C ASN A 168 20.23 3.84 -4.90
N VAL A 169 20.67 2.91 -4.05
CA VAL A 169 21.84 3.09 -3.20
C VAL A 169 23.07 3.43 -4.03
N ALA A 170 23.37 2.61 -5.04
CA ALA A 170 24.58 2.77 -5.86
C ALA A 170 24.56 4.09 -6.64
N SER A 171 23.43 4.44 -7.27
CA SER A 171 23.33 5.67 -8.07
C SER A 171 23.24 6.93 -7.21
N SER A 172 22.59 6.89 -6.05
CA SER A 172 22.56 8.02 -5.12
C SER A 172 23.97 8.32 -4.60
N LEU A 173 24.72 7.29 -4.18
CA LEU A 173 26.11 7.47 -3.75
C LEU A 173 27.00 7.98 -4.89
N PHE A 174 26.84 7.46 -6.10
CA PHE A 174 27.58 7.92 -7.28
C PHE A 174 27.28 9.40 -7.60
N PHE A 175 26.01 9.78 -7.68
CA PHE A 175 25.63 11.16 -8.00
C PHE A 175 26.02 12.16 -6.91
N VAL A 176 26.00 11.73 -5.65
CA VAL A 176 26.37 12.59 -4.51
C VAL A 176 27.89 12.75 -4.42
N HIS A 177 28.66 11.64 -4.40
CA HIS A 177 30.10 11.68 -4.08
C HIS A 177 30.98 11.85 -5.29
N VAL A 178 30.61 11.29 -6.47
CA VAL A 178 31.43 11.38 -7.68
C VAL A 178 31.03 12.58 -8.55
N CYS A 179 29.71 12.81 -8.72
CA CYS A 179 29.21 13.92 -9.54
C CYS A 179 29.05 15.24 -8.74
N GLY A 180 29.04 15.18 -7.41
CA GLY A 180 28.89 16.38 -6.57
C GLY A 180 27.50 17.03 -6.60
N PHE A 181 26.44 16.29 -6.97
CA PHE A 181 25.09 16.84 -7.14
C PHE A 181 24.34 17.07 -5.82
N GLY A 182 24.93 16.72 -4.66
CA GLY A 182 24.33 16.93 -3.34
C GLY A 182 22.92 16.32 -3.26
N LEU A 183 21.97 17.09 -2.75
CA LEU A 183 20.58 16.65 -2.55
C LEU A 183 19.88 16.23 -3.87
N ALA A 184 20.17 16.94 -4.98
CA ALA A 184 19.64 16.57 -6.30
C ALA A 184 20.17 15.22 -6.77
N GLY A 185 21.36 14.82 -6.32
CA GLY A 185 21.96 13.51 -6.59
C GLY A 185 21.19 12.37 -5.91
N VAL A 186 20.73 12.56 -4.66
CA VAL A 186 19.89 11.59 -3.97
C VAL A 186 18.57 11.39 -4.73
N ALA A 187 17.89 12.50 -5.08
CA ALA A 187 16.67 12.44 -5.88
C ALA A 187 16.88 11.79 -7.26
N GLY A 188 18.02 12.09 -7.90
CA GLY A 188 18.41 11.52 -9.19
C GLY A 188 18.65 10.01 -9.14
N GLY A 189 19.22 9.50 -8.04
CA GLY A 189 19.41 8.07 -7.81
C GLY A 189 18.08 7.34 -7.70
N THR A 190 17.14 7.90 -6.93
CA THR A 190 15.78 7.38 -6.80
C THR A 190 15.03 7.43 -8.13
N LEU A 191 15.14 8.53 -8.87
CA LEU A 191 14.55 8.67 -10.21
C LEU A 191 15.07 7.60 -11.18
N LEU A 192 16.37 7.39 -11.24
CA LEU A 192 16.98 6.38 -12.10
C LEU A 192 16.48 4.97 -11.73
N SER A 193 16.44 4.64 -10.44
CA SER A 193 15.95 3.34 -9.96
C SER A 193 14.49 3.08 -10.34
N GLN A 194 13.63 4.09 -10.34
CA GLN A 194 12.23 3.98 -10.74
C GLN A 194 12.09 3.67 -12.24
N TRP A 195 12.84 4.36 -13.11
CA TRP A 195 12.79 4.12 -14.55
C TRP A 195 13.41 2.78 -14.96
N VAL A 196 14.50 2.37 -14.33
CA VAL A 196 15.08 1.03 -14.54
C VAL A 196 14.13 -0.06 -14.03
N GLY A 197 13.51 0.15 -12.87
CA GLY A 197 12.48 -0.74 -12.35
C GLY A 197 11.30 -0.90 -13.32
N LEU A 198 10.82 0.21 -13.91
CA LEU A 198 9.79 0.16 -14.95
C LEU A 198 10.24 -0.64 -16.18
N ALA A 199 11.47 -0.39 -16.68
CA ALA A 199 12.00 -1.12 -17.84
C ALA A 199 12.07 -2.63 -17.56
N LEU A 200 12.55 -3.03 -16.40
CA LEU A 200 12.59 -4.42 -15.96
C LEU A 200 11.18 -5.02 -15.85
N ALA A 201 10.25 -4.33 -15.22
CA ALA A 201 8.87 -4.79 -15.07
C ALA A 201 8.17 -4.99 -16.42
N LEU A 202 8.36 -4.06 -17.35
CA LEU A 202 7.86 -4.19 -18.73
C LEU A 202 8.50 -5.37 -19.44
N CYS A 203 9.81 -5.55 -19.33
CA CYS A 203 10.52 -6.68 -19.92
C CYS A 203 9.96 -8.02 -19.43
N PHE A 204 9.76 -8.18 -18.13
CA PHE A 204 9.17 -9.39 -17.57
C PHE A 204 7.71 -9.59 -17.98
N ALA A 205 6.90 -8.52 -18.00
CA ALA A 205 5.51 -8.58 -18.45
C ALA A 205 5.42 -9.01 -19.92
N LEU A 206 6.22 -8.41 -20.80
CA LEU A 206 6.27 -8.77 -22.23
C LEU A 206 6.76 -10.22 -22.45
N ARG A 207 7.76 -10.67 -21.69
CA ARG A 207 8.21 -12.07 -21.72
C ARG A 207 7.12 -13.03 -21.29
N LEU A 208 6.35 -12.67 -20.25
CA LEU A 208 5.25 -13.51 -19.76
C LEU A 208 4.12 -13.61 -20.79
N LEU A 209 3.73 -12.48 -21.40
CA LEU A 209 2.74 -12.44 -22.48
C LEU A 209 3.18 -13.25 -23.71
N HIS A 210 4.45 -13.11 -24.11
CA HIS A 210 5.01 -13.89 -25.22
C HIS A 210 4.98 -15.40 -24.95
N ARG A 211 5.37 -15.83 -23.74
CA ARG A 211 5.30 -17.25 -23.33
C ARG A 211 3.87 -17.81 -23.33
N GLN A 212 2.88 -16.96 -23.13
CA GLN A 212 1.47 -17.34 -23.18
C GLN A 212 0.84 -17.23 -24.57
N ALA A 213 1.63 -16.88 -25.58
CA ALA A 213 1.21 -16.64 -26.97
C ALA A 213 0.11 -15.56 -27.10
N VAL A 214 0.08 -14.58 -26.16
CA VAL A 214 -0.88 -13.49 -26.18
C VAL A 214 -0.34 -12.34 -27.02
N LYS A 215 -1.15 -11.86 -27.97
CA LYS A 215 -0.83 -10.71 -28.81
C LYS A 215 -1.35 -9.42 -28.19
N LEU A 216 -0.50 -8.40 -28.09
CA LEU A 216 -0.90 -7.06 -27.68
C LEU A 216 -1.76 -6.41 -28.77
N ARG A 217 -3.05 -6.19 -28.47
CA ARG A 217 -4.02 -5.56 -29.39
C ARG A 217 -4.38 -4.19 -28.86
N PHE A 218 -3.54 -3.18 -29.15
CA PHE A 218 -3.75 -1.82 -28.65
C PHE A 218 -5.13 -1.26 -28.97
N ALA A 219 -5.58 -1.34 -30.24
CA ALA A 219 -6.89 -0.85 -30.63
C ALA A 219 -8.05 -1.53 -29.87
N ALA A 220 -7.92 -2.82 -29.55
CA ALA A 220 -8.96 -3.55 -28.79
C ALA A 220 -9.03 -3.09 -27.32
N ALA A 221 -7.91 -2.65 -26.74
CA ALA A 221 -7.89 -2.14 -25.36
C ALA A 221 -8.80 -0.91 -25.18
N PHE A 222 -8.92 -0.08 -26.22
CA PHE A 222 -9.63 1.21 -26.17
C PHE A 222 -11.05 1.17 -26.75
N ARG A 223 -11.45 0.09 -27.46
CA ARG A 223 -12.74 0.00 -28.13
C ARG A 223 -13.94 -0.22 -27.23
N SER A 224 -13.78 -0.92 -26.09
CA SER A 224 -14.91 -1.34 -25.26
C SER A 224 -15.15 -0.33 -24.13
N ILE A 225 -16.18 0.47 -24.26
CA ILE A 225 -16.68 1.39 -23.23
C ILE A 225 -17.08 0.65 -21.94
N GLU A 226 -17.67 -0.54 -22.09
CA GLU A 226 -18.11 -1.39 -20.97
C GLU A 226 -16.92 -1.86 -20.11
N ALA A 227 -15.82 -2.27 -20.75
CA ALA A 227 -14.61 -2.68 -20.09
C ALA A 227 -13.92 -1.49 -19.37
N TRP A 228 -13.95 -0.30 -19.95
CA TRP A 228 -13.48 0.93 -19.30
C TRP A 228 -14.36 1.27 -18.10
N ARG A 229 -15.68 1.23 -18.24
CA ARG A 229 -16.62 1.48 -17.13
C ARG A 229 -16.35 0.53 -15.95
N SER A 230 -16.18 -0.77 -16.24
CA SER A 230 -15.85 -1.78 -15.21
C SER A 230 -14.52 -1.46 -14.51
N PHE A 231 -13.48 -1.14 -15.30
CA PHE A 231 -12.17 -0.78 -14.77
C PHE A 231 -12.23 0.46 -13.87
N PHE A 232 -12.89 1.53 -14.33
CA PHE A 232 -13.04 2.75 -13.54
C PHE A 232 -13.88 2.54 -12.28
N THR A 233 -14.98 1.78 -12.36
CA THR A 233 -15.84 1.50 -11.20
C THR A 233 -15.05 0.82 -10.07
N VAL A 234 -14.28 -0.22 -10.40
CA VAL A 234 -13.42 -0.91 -9.41
C VAL A 234 -12.43 0.05 -8.78
N ASN A 235 -11.75 0.84 -9.61
CA ASN A 235 -10.69 1.75 -9.15
C ASN A 235 -11.21 2.93 -8.33
N VAL A 236 -12.36 3.52 -8.69
CA VAL A 236 -12.99 4.62 -7.94
C VAL A 236 -13.36 4.19 -6.52
N PHE A 237 -13.93 3.00 -6.34
CA PHE A 237 -14.25 2.51 -5.00
C PHE A 237 -13.00 2.28 -4.16
N ILE A 238 -11.90 1.79 -4.75
CA ILE A 238 -10.61 1.65 -4.04
C ILE A 238 -10.04 3.01 -3.69
N PHE A 239 -10.11 3.99 -4.60
CA PHE A 239 -9.68 5.36 -4.36
C PHE A 239 -10.45 6.00 -3.19
N LEU A 240 -11.78 5.94 -3.20
CA LEU A 240 -12.62 6.47 -2.12
C LEU A 240 -12.34 5.78 -0.78
N ARG A 241 -12.13 4.45 -0.81
CA ARG A 241 -11.69 3.69 0.36
C ARG A 241 -10.35 4.23 0.89
N THR A 242 -9.39 4.50 0.00
CA THR A 242 -8.08 5.03 0.40
C THR A 242 -8.19 6.42 1.01
N LEU A 243 -9.08 7.28 0.49
CA LEU A 243 -9.37 8.57 1.12
C LEU A 243 -9.87 8.41 2.56
N CYS A 244 -10.79 7.47 2.81
CA CYS A 244 -11.26 7.18 4.17
C CYS A 244 -10.10 6.75 5.09
N LEU A 245 -9.19 5.88 4.61
CA LEU A 245 -8.02 5.43 5.37
C LEU A 245 -7.10 6.60 5.73
N VAL A 246 -6.76 7.42 4.72
CA VAL A 246 -5.88 8.58 4.90
C VAL A 246 -6.51 9.59 5.87
N THR A 247 -7.82 9.83 5.75
CA THR A 247 -8.56 10.73 6.66
C THR A 247 -8.48 10.25 8.10
N VAL A 248 -8.68 8.96 8.38
CA VAL A 248 -8.58 8.42 9.74
C VAL A 248 -7.15 8.55 10.29
N MET A 249 -6.13 8.19 9.49
CA MET A 249 -4.73 8.30 9.92
C MET A 249 -4.30 9.74 10.16
N PHE A 250 -4.70 10.65 9.28
CA PHE A 250 -4.46 12.08 9.45
C PHE A 250 -5.15 12.62 10.72
N SER A 251 -6.43 12.27 10.93
CA SER A 251 -7.19 12.69 12.10
C SER A 251 -6.62 12.13 13.41
N PHE A 252 -6.14 10.86 13.39
CA PHE A 252 -5.46 10.29 14.55
C PHE A 252 -4.22 11.12 14.92
N THR A 253 -3.41 11.49 13.95
CA THR A 253 -2.22 12.32 14.18
C THR A 253 -2.60 13.74 14.63
N ALA A 254 -3.60 14.35 13.99
CA ALA A 254 -4.08 15.70 14.32
C ALA A 254 -4.67 15.76 15.74
N PHE A 255 -5.47 14.79 16.14
CA PHE A 255 -6.00 14.72 17.52
C PHE A 255 -4.89 14.40 18.54
N GLY A 256 -3.90 13.59 18.17
CA GLY A 256 -2.71 13.33 18.97
C GLY A 256 -1.86 14.58 19.21
N SER A 257 -1.70 15.44 18.20
CA SER A 257 -0.91 16.66 18.30
C SER A 257 -1.48 17.69 19.29
N GLN A 258 -2.81 17.72 19.47
CA GLN A 258 -3.46 18.60 20.44
C GLN A 258 -3.16 18.24 21.90
N ARG A 259 -2.55 17.07 22.13
CA ARG A 259 -2.25 16.55 23.49
C ARG A 259 -0.79 16.79 23.91
N GLY A 260 -0.04 17.52 23.11
CA GLY A 260 1.34 17.88 23.35
C GLY A 260 2.37 16.99 22.65
N PRO A 261 3.62 17.47 22.55
CA PRO A 261 4.64 16.84 21.73
C PRO A 261 5.05 15.45 22.23
N THR A 262 5.11 15.22 23.51
CA THR A 262 5.48 13.92 24.09
C THR A 262 4.48 12.82 23.73
N LEU A 263 3.17 13.10 23.85
CA LEU A 263 2.13 12.13 23.47
C LEU A 263 2.05 11.92 21.96
N LEU A 264 2.25 12.97 21.17
CA LEU A 264 2.34 12.85 19.72
C LEU A 264 3.48 11.91 19.31
N SER A 265 4.67 12.10 19.89
CA SER A 265 5.84 11.25 19.63
C SER A 265 5.62 9.81 20.09
N ALA A 266 5.02 9.61 21.27
CA ALA A 266 4.67 8.27 21.75
C ALA A 266 3.66 7.56 20.83
N ASN A 267 2.64 8.26 20.35
CA ASN A 267 1.68 7.73 19.38
C ASN A 267 2.38 7.38 18.05
N ALA A 268 3.31 8.21 17.57
CA ALA A 268 4.06 7.94 16.36
C ALA A 268 4.91 6.68 16.48
N VAL A 269 5.58 6.46 17.63
CA VAL A 269 6.34 5.23 17.91
C VAL A 269 5.42 4.00 17.89
N LEU A 270 4.27 4.06 18.56
CA LEU A 270 3.32 2.94 18.59
C LEU A 270 2.64 2.68 17.23
N LEU A 271 2.47 3.70 16.38
CA LEU A 271 2.00 3.51 15.01
C LEU A 271 3.02 2.76 14.13
N GLN A 272 4.34 2.77 14.46
CA GLN A 272 5.30 1.91 13.76
C GLN A 272 5.01 0.43 13.99
N PHE A 273 4.49 0.06 15.18
CA PHE A 273 4.07 -1.32 15.47
C PHE A 273 2.91 -1.74 14.56
N PHE A 274 1.93 -0.83 14.37
CA PHE A 274 0.86 -1.05 13.38
C PHE A 274 1.40 -1.19 11.95
N THR A 275 2.36 -0.37 11.55
CA THR A 275 2.98 -0.41 10.23
C THR A 275 3.71 -1.73 9.98
N LEU A 276 4.45 -2.26 10.95
CA LEU A 276 5.10 -3.56 10.86
C LEU A 276 4.09 -4.70 10.64
N VAL A 277 2.99 -4.69 11.41
CA VAL A 277 1.91 -5.67 11.24
C VAL A 277 1.29 -5.54 9.84
N SER A 278 1.04 -4.31 9.36
CA SER A 278 0.41 -4.09 8.06
C SER A 278 1.27 -4.64 6.92
N TYR A 279 2.59 -4.48 6.92
CA TYR A 279 3.48 -5.02 5.88
C TYR A 279 3.39 -6.55 5.76
N VAL A 280 3.26 -7.25 6.89
CA VAL A 280 3.11 -8.70 6.90
C VAL A 280 1.70 -9.12 6.49
N MET A 281 0.67 -8.49 7.06
CA MET A 281 -0.73 -8.80 6.74
C MET A 281 -1.09 -8.46 5.29
N ASP A 282 -0.53 -7.41 4.71
CA ASP A 282 -0.69 -7.06 3.30
C ASP A 282 -0.13 -8.15 2.38
N GLY A 283 0.95 -8.82 2.75
CA GLY A 283 1.44 -9.97 1.98
C GLY A 283 0.42 -11.12 1.90
N PHE A 284 -0.30 -11.38 2.99
CA PHE A 284 -1.41 -12.35 2.99
C PHE A 284 -2.66 -11.82 2.29
N ALA A 285 -2.93 -10.52 2.38
CA ALA A 285 -3.98 -9.87 1.59
C ALA A 285 -3.71 -10.02 0.08
N TYR A 286 -2.47 -9.88 -0.38
CA TYR A 286 -2.08 -10.10 -1.77
C TYR A 286 -2.26 -11.56 -2.21
N ALA A 287 -2.04 -12.51 -1.30
CA ALA A 287 -2.39 -13.91 -1.58
C ALA A 287 -3.90 -14.11 -1.71
N GLY A 288 -4.70 -13.46 -0.84
CA GLY A 288 -6.16 -13.43 -0.94
C GLY A 288 -6.66 -12.81 -2.25
N GLU A 289 -6.05 -11.70 -2.67
CA GLU A 289 -6.33 -11.00 -3.94
C GLU A 289 -6.01 -11.90 -5.14
N SER A 290 -4.79 -12.39 -5.23
CA SER A 290 -4.28 -13.13 -6.39
C SER A 290 -4.93 -14.53 -6.50
N VAL A 291 -4.84 -15.33 -5.44
CA VAL A 291 -5.37 -16.71 -5.45
C VAL A 291 -6.89 -16.70 -5.39
N GLY A 292 -7.48 -15.81 -4.56
CA GLY A 292 -8.93 -15.65 -4.46
C GLY A 292 -9.56 -15.22 -5.78
N GLY A 293 -9.00 -14.20 -6.43
CA GLY A 293 -9.45 -13.74 -7.74
C GLY A 293 -9.36 -14.83 -8.81
N HIS A 294 -8.24 -15.57 -8.84
CA HIS A 294 -8.08 -16.71 -9.74
C HIS A 294 -9.15 -17.79 -9.51
N LEU A 295 -9.46 -18.14 -8.27
CA LEU A 295 -10.48 -19.14 -7.94
C LEU A 295 -11.90 -18.67 -8.29
N VAL A 296 -12.19 -17.37 -8.17
CA VAL A 296 -13.44 -16.78 -8.65
C VAL A 296 -13.52 -16.89 -10.16
N GLY A 297 -12.49 -16.48 -10.89
CA GLY A 297 -12.44 -16.63 -12.35
C GLY A 297 -12.62 -18.06 -12.83
N ALA A 298 -12.01 -19.03 -12.11
CA ALA A 298 -12.14 -20.46 -12.39
C ALA A 298 -13.45 -21.09 -11.89
N GLY A 299 -14.37 -20.34 -11.28
CA GLY A 299 -15.64 -20.86 -10.77
C GLY A 299 -15.53 -21.82 -9.58
N SER A 300 -14.39 -21.87 -8.89
CA SER A 300 -14.06 -22.91 -7.89
C SER A 300 -14.47 -22.51 -6.47
N VAL A 301 -15.77 -22.48 -6.15
CA VAL A 301 -16.33 -22.07 -4.83
C VAL A 301 -15.74 -22.84 -3.66
N GLY A 302 -15.66 -24.18 -3.77
CA GLY A 302 -15.18 -25.03 -2.70
C GLY A 302 -13.71 -24.75 -2.33
N ARG A 303 -12.85 -24.53 -3.35
CA ARG A 303 -11.46 -24.14 -3.12
C ARG A 303 -11.34 -22.74 -2.54
N PHE A 304 -12.20 -21.79 -2.99
CA PHE A 304 -12.24 -20.44 -2.43
C PHE A 304 -12.57 -20.45 -0.93
N ARG A 305 -13.55 -21.25 -0.49
CA ARG A 305 -13.87 -21.38 0.93
C ARG A 305 -12.70 -21.96 1.75
N ARG A 306 -11.98 -22.95 1.20
CA ARG A 306 -10.77 -23.48 1.85
C ARG A 306 -9.65 -22.43 1.89
N LEU A 307 -9.48 -21.63 0.83
CA LEU A 307 -8.53 -20.51 0.81
C LEU A 307 -8.83 -19.51 1.93
N VAL A 308 -10.11 -19.12 2.10
CA VAL A 308 -10.52 -18.20 3.19
C VAL A 308 -10.13 -18.77 4.55
N GLY A 309 -10.50 -20.03 4.83
CA GLY A 309 -10.12 -20.69 6.09
C GLY A 309 -8.61 -20.75 6.31
N ALA A 310 -7.84 -21.07 5.28
CA ALA A 310 -6.38 -21.13 5.36
C ALA A 310 -5.75 -19.73 5.59
N LEU A 311 -6.28 -18.68 4.94
CA LEU A 311 -5.83 -17.29 5.15
C LEU A 311 -6.09 -16.84 6.60
N PHE A 312 -7.28 -17.11 7.14
CA PHE A 312 -7.60 -16.78 8.52
C PHE A 312 -6.75 -17.57 9.51
N LEU A 313 -6.44 -18.85 9.24
CA LEU A 313 -5.55 -19.64 10.08
C LEU A 313 -4.14 -19.04 10.15
N TRP A 314 -3.55 -18.68 9.00
CA TRP A 314 -2.24 -18.01 8.95
C TRP A 314 -2.29 -16.62 9.59
N GLY A 315 -3.31 -15.83 9.28
CA GLY A 315 -3.48 -14.50 9.84
C GLY A 315 -3.64 -14.52 11.36
N THR A 316 -4.44 -15.44 11.92
CA THR A 316 -4.59 -15.61 13.36
C THR A 316 -3.27 -16.02 14.00
N GLY A 317 -2.56 -17.02 13.46
CA GLY A 317 -1.28 -17.47 14.00
C GLY A 317 -0.24 -16.33 14.04
N LEU A 318 -0.13 -15.56 12.95
CA LEU A 318 0.79 -14.44 12.88
C LEU A 318 0.36 -13.26 13.76
N SER A 319 -0.92 -12.96 13.84
CA SER A 319 -1.41 -11.86 14.69
C SER A 319 -1.17 -12.16 16.17
N LEU A 320 -1.34 -13.41 16.60
CA LEU A 320 -1.02 -13.84 17.96
C LEU A 320 0.49 -13.81 18.22
N LEU A 321 1.31 -14.20 17.24
CA LEU A 321 2.77 -14.09 17.34
C LEU A 321 3.20 -12.63 17.51
N PHE A 322 2.67 -11.70 16.70
CA PHE A 322 2.95 -10.27 16.86
C PHE A 322 2.47 -9.73 18.20
N ALA A 323 1.26 -10.08 18.63
CA ALA A 323 0.73 -9.66 19.93
C ALA A 323 1.61 -10.13 21.08
N LEU A 324 2.08 -11.40 21.03
CA LEU A 324 3.00 -11.97 22.01
C LEU A 324 4.37 -11.24 21.98
N THR A 325 4.91 -10.99 20.78
CA THR A 325 6.18 -10.24 20.61
C THR A 325 6.06 -8.84 21.19
N TYR A 326 4.94 -8.15 20.96
CA TYR A 326 4.72 -6.81 21.48
C TYR A 326 4.45 -6.81 22.99
N ALA A 327 3.79 -7.83 23.51
CA ALA A 327 3.55 -7.95 24.96
C ALA A 327 4.84 -8.22 25.73
N LEU A 328 5.74 -9.06 25.22
CA LEU A 328 6.97 -9.45 25.90
C LEU A 328 8.15 -8.52 25.60
N GLY A 329 8.23 -7.98 24.38
CA GLY A 329 9.36 -7.19 23.91
C GLY A 329 9.05 -5.73 23.59
N GLY A 330 7.80 -5.27 23.83
CA GLY A 330 7.33 -3.95 23.39
C GLY A 330 8.13 -2.78 24.00
N THR A 331 8.54 -2.88 25.26
CA THR A 331 9.39 -1.87 25.92
C THR A 331 10.77 -1.77 25.26
N ALA A 332 11.38 -2.91 24.93
CA ALA A 332 12.65 -2.96 24.21
C ALA A 332 12.50 -2.41 22.77
N LEU A 333 11.39 -2.71 22.09
CA LEU A 333 11.10 -2.16 20.77
C LEU A 333 10.87 -0.65 20.84
N ILE A 334 10.15 -0.13 21.84
CA ILE A 334 10.01 1.32 22.05
C ILE A 334 11.39 1.97 22.23
N ALA A 335 12.26 1.35 23.02
CA ALA A 335 13.62 1.84 23.26
C ALA A 335 14.49 1.87 21.99
N LEU A 336 14.18 1.03 20.99
CA LEU A 336 14.86 1.05 19.70
C LEU A 336 14.46 2.28 18.84
N PHE A 337 13.25 2.82 19.03
CA PHE A 337 12.73 3.94 18.23
C PHE A 337 13.06 5.31 18.83
N THR A 338 13.31 5.41 20.14
CA THR A 338 13.56 6.70 20.79
C THR A 338 14.41 6.55 22.04
N ASP A 339 15.30 7.53 22.30
CA ASP A 339 16.08 7.64 23.53
C ASP A 339 15.44 8.57 24.56
N ASP A 340 14.40 9.32 24.18
CA ASP A 340 13.69 10.22 25.09
C ASP A 340 12.91 9.44 26.14
N VAL A 341 13.30 9.60 27.40
CA VAL A 341 12.72 8.91 28.57
C VAL A 341 11.24 9.27 28.75
N ALA A 342 10.86 10.53 28.50
CA ALA A 342 9.46 10.97 28.64
C ALA A 342 8.57 10.32 27.57
N VAL A 343 9.05 10.24 26.33
CA VAL A 343 8.37 9.57 25.23
C VAL A 343 8.26 8.06 25.47
N ARG A 344 9.34 7.42 25.97
CA ARG A 344 9.32 5.99 26.31
C ARG A 344 8.24 5.68 27.36
N ARG A 345 8.24 6.42 28.48
CA ARG A 345 7.25 6.24 29.54
C ARG A 345 5.82 6.45 29.04
N ALA A 346 5.61 7.48 28.22
CA ALA A 346 4.32 7.74 27.62
C ALA A 346 3.89 6.59 26.68
N ALA A 347 4.79 6.08 25.83
CA ALA A 347 4.51 4.97 24.93
C ALA A 347 4.20 3.65 25.68
N GLU A 348 4.89 3.38 26.81
CA GLU A 348 4.63 2.19 27.64
C GLU A 348 3.22 2.19 28.23
N ILE A 349 2.65 3.35 28.59
CA ILE A 349 1.28 3.47 29.09
C ILE A 349 0.27 3.00 28.01
N PHE A 350 0.55 3.31 26.74
CA PHE A 350 -0.35 2.97 25.63
C PHE A 350 0.06 1.69 24.89
N LEU A 351 1.13 1.00 25.29
CA LEU A 351 1.58 -0.25 24.70
C LEU A 351 0.49 -1.34 24.64
N PRO A 352 -0.39 -1.51 25.63
CA PRO A 352 -1.48 -2.48 25.55
C PRO A 352 -2.37 -2.33 24.32
N TYR A 353 -2.59 -1.09 23.84
CA TYR A 353 -3.32 -0.86 22.59
C TYR A 353 -2.55 -1.37 21.38
N ALA A 354 -1.23 -1.16 21.33
CA ALA A 354 -0.38 -1.68 20.26
C ALA A 354 -0.35 -3.21 20.25
N VAL A 355 -0.37 -3.87 21.43
CA VAL A 355 -0.50 -5.33 21.56
C VAL A 355 -1.85 -5.83 21.01
N ALA A 356 -2.92 -5.07 21.19
CA ALA A 356 -4.26 -5.42 20.69
C ALA A 356 -4.43 -5.20 19.17
N ILE A 357 -3.60 -4.38 18.52
CA ILE A 357 -3.68 -4.08 17.09
C ILE A 357 -3.64 -5.34 16.21
N PRO A 358 -2.66 -6.25 16.32
CA PRO A 358 -2.55 -7.38 15.41
C PRO A 358 -3.79 -8.26 15.37
N PRO A 359 -4.34 -8.78 16.49
CA PRO A 359 -5.52 -9.63 16.46
C PRO A 359 -6.80 -8.89 16.01
N ILE A 360 -6.93 -7.60 16.32
CA ILE A 360 -8.09 -6.82 15.95
C ILE A 360 -8.07 -6.44 14.46
N SER A 361 -6.92 -6.08 13.91
CA SER A 361 -6.80 -5.59 12.53
C SER A 361 -6.72 -6.69 11.48
N MET A 362 -6.29 -7.90 11.85
CA MET A 362 -6.00 -9.02 10.96
C MET A 362 -7.14 -9.29 9.97
N ALA A 363 -8.38 -9.38 10.47
CA ALA A 363 -9.53 -9.68 9.62
C ALA A 363 -9.75 -8.61 8.53
N GLY A 364 -9.57 -7.33 8.87
CA GLY A 364 -9.69 -6.23 7.90
C GLY A 364 -8.67 -6.31 6.77
N PHE A 365 -7.42 -6.67 7.05
CA PHE A 365 -6.38 -6.84 6.02
C PHE A 365 -6.68 -8.02 5.09
N LEU A 366 -7.01 -9.18 5.66
CA LEU A 366 -7.27 -10.39 4.86
C LEU A 366 -8.51 -10.24 3.98
N LEU A 367 -9.57 -9.64 4.53
CA LEU A 367 -10.81 -9.39 3.80
C LEU A 367 -10.62 -8.35 2.70
N ASP A 368 -9.82 -7.31 2.89
CA ASP A 368 -9.49 -6.37 1.81
C ASP A 368 -8.91 -7.10 0.59
N GLY A 369 -7.95 -8.00 0.79
CA GLY A 369 -7.40 -8.79 -0.31
C GLY A 369 -8.46 -9.66 -1.01
N LEU A 370 -9.32 -10.33 -0.25
CA LEU A 370 -10.41 -11.14 -0.81
C LEU A 370 -11.44 -10.29 -1.58
N PHE A 371 -11.76 -9.08 -1.08
CA PHE A 371 -12.68 -8.16 -1.73
C PHE A 371 -12.11 -7.60 -3.04
N VAL A 372 -10.81 -7.32 -3.08
CA VAL A 372 -10.12 -6.94 -4.33
C VAL A 372 -10.12 -8.13 -5.31
N GLY A 373 -9.77 -9.32 -4.86
CA GLY A 373 -9.77 -10.53 -5.68
C GLY A 373 -11.16 -10.89 -6.25
N THR A 374 -12.22 -10.67 -5.47
CA THR A 374 -13.62 -10.83 -5.93
C THR A 374 -14.15 -9.62 -6.71
N THR A 375 -13.37 -8.55 -6.87
CA THR A 375 -13.78 -7.24 -7.42
C THR A 375 -15.00 -6.62 -6.73
N ALA A 376 -15.23 -6.98 -5.46
CA ALA A 376 -16.31 -6.45 -4.64
C ALA A 376 -15.91 -5.15 -3.92
N THR A 377 -15.29 -4.24 -4.65
CA THR A 377 -14.64 -3.03 -4.11
C THR A 377 -15.62 -2.04 -3.47
N SER A 378 -16.90 -2.04 -3.90
CA SER A 378 -17.96 -1.27 -3.23
C SER A 378 -18.22 -1.76 -1.80
N GLY A 379 -18.21 -3.08 -1.57
CA GLY A 379 -18.33 -3.65 -0.22
C GLY A 379 -17.14 -3.29 0.68
N MET A 380 -15.94 -3.25 0.10
CA MET A 380 -14.74 -2.80 0.79
C MET A 380 -14.84 -1.32 1.21
N LEU A 381 -15.34 -0.44 0.32
CA LEU A 381 -15.60 0.96 0.65
C LEU A 381 -16.60 1.10 1.80
N ILE A 382 -17.73 0.37 1.74
CA ILE A 382 -18.76 0.39 2.79
C ILE A 382 -18.13 -0.02 4.13
N GLY A 383 -17.32 -1.07 4.17
CA GLY A 383 -16.65 -1.53 5.38
C GLY A 383 -15.73 -0.47 5.99
N VAL A 384 -14.91 0.17 5.16
CA VAL A 384 -13.96 1.19 5.63
C VAL A 384 -14.68 2.51 5.98
N ALA A 385 -15.71 2.91 5.24
CA ALA A 385 -16.49 4.10 5.56
C ALA A 385 -17.26 3.95 6.89
N ALA A 386 -17.87 2.78 7.12
CA ALA A 386 -18.51 2.48 8.40
C ALA A 386 -17.50 2.48 9.57
N ALA A 387 -16.32 1.94 9.34
CA ALA A 387 -15.23 1.94 10.31
C ALA A 387 -14.74 3.37 10.61
N ALA A 388 -14.56 4.21 9.57
CA ALA A 388 -14.20 5.62 9.73
C ALA A 388 -15.27 6.40 10.50
N ALA A 389 -16.55 6.20 10.18
CA ALA A 389 -17.66 6.77 10.96
C ALA A 389 -17.59 6.32 12.43
N GLY A 390 -17.32 5.04 12.69
CA GLY A 390 -17.12 4.50 14.03
C GLY A 390 -15.97 5.17 14.79
N PHE A 391 -14.83 5.42 14.11
CA PHE A 391 -13.69 6.15 14.67
C PHE A 391 -14.11 7.53 15.18
N PHE A 392 -14.73 8.33 14.32
CA PHE A 392 -15.15 9.69 14.68
C PHE A 392 -16.23 9.68 15.76
N THR A 393 -17.22 8.78 15.65
CA THR A 393 -18.31 8.66 16.64
C THR A 393 -17.76 8.29 18.02
N VAL A 394 -16.90 7.28 18.11
CA VAL A 394 -16.32 6.86 19.38
C VAL A 394 -15.42 7.95 19.95
N HIS A 395 -14.58 8.59 19.12
CA HIS A 395 -13.72 9.67 19.58
C HIS A 395 -14.49 10.87 20.15
N THR A 396 -15.66 11.21 19.55
CA THR A 396 -16.49 12.34 20.01
C THR A 396 -17.38 12.00 21.21
N LEU A 397 -17.83 10.75 21.34
CA LEU A 397 -18.70 10.32 22.45
C LEU A 397 -17.93 9.99 23.72
N LEU A 398 -16.65 9.60 23.62
CA LEU A 398 -15.85 9.29 24.82
C LEU A 398 -15.54 10.56 25.60
N PRO A 399 -15.57 10.47 26.95
CA PRO A 399 -15.25 11.61 27.81
C PRO A 399 -13.84 12.15 27.55
N THR A 400 -13.71 13.47 27.56
CA THR A 400 -12.40 14.16 27.40
C THR A 400 -11.40 13.79 28.51
N THR A 401 -11.88 13.33 29.67
CA THR A 401 -11.08 12.84 30.79
C THR A 401 -10.25 11.61 30.45
N LEU A 402 -10.66 10.80 29.47
CA LEU A 402 -9.88 9.65 28.99
C LEU A 402 -8.63 10.06 28.22
N GLY A 403 -8.51 11.32 27.85
CA GLY A 403 -7.30 11.82 27.19
C GLY A 403 -6.91 10.99 25.96
N ASN A 404 -5.63 10.59 25.87
CA ASN A 404 -5.12 9.82 24.73
C ASN A 404 -5.67 8.38 24.66
N HIS A 405 -6.22 7.82 25.74
CA HIS A 405 -6.91 6.52 25.71
C HIS A 405 -8.14 6.56 24.78
N ALA A 406 -8.90 7.66 24.79
CA ALA A 406 -10.04 7.81 23.87
C ALA A 406 -9.63 7.70 22.40
N LEU A 407 -8.49 8.27 22.04
CA LEU A 407 -7.94 8.20 20.67
C LEU A 407 -7.58 6.77 20.27
N TRP A 408 -6.90 6.02 21.17
CA TRP A 408 -6.55 4.63 20.92
C TRP A 408 -7.77 3.70 20.89
N ILE A 409 -8.76 3.91 21.76
CA ILE A 409 -10.03 3.16 21.74
C ILE A 409 -10.75 3.39 20.40
N ALA A 410 -10.83 4.64 19.95
CA ALA A 410 -11.43 4.96 18.65
C ALA A 410 -10.69 4.29 17.49
N PHE A 411 -9.35 4.26 17.54
CA PHE A 411 -8.53 3.60 16.52
C PHE A 411 -8.72 2.07 16.50
N LEU A 412 -8.74 1.41 17.66
CA LEU A 412 -9.05 -0.03 17.74
C LEU A 412 -10.47 -0.32 17.26
N THR A 413 -11.44 0.54 17.59
CA THR A 413 -12.81 0.42 17.08
C THR A 413 -12.85 0.51 15.55
N TYR A 414 -12.11 1.45 14.96
CA TYR A 414 -11.93 1.53 13.50
C TYR A 414 -11.40 0.22 12.91
N LEU A 415 -10.33 -0.34 13.48
CA LEU A 415 -9.73 -1.58 13.00
C LEU A 415 -10.70 -2.77 13.15
N ALA A 416 -11.42 -2.85 14.26
CA ALA A 416 -12.42 -3.90 14.52
C ALA A 416 -13.59 -3.82 13.53
N LEU A 417 -14.21 -2.64 13.41
CA LEU A 417 -15.36 -2.44 12.54
C LEU A 417 -15.04 -2.73 11.08
N ARG A 418 -13.83 -2.40 10.61
CA ARG A 418 -13.37 -2.75 9.26
C ARG A 418 -13.45 -4.26 9.02
N GLY A 419 -12.95 -5.07 9.95
CA GLY A 419 -13.03 -6.53 9.86
C GLY A 419 -14.44 -7.08 10.01
N ILE A 420 -15.21 -6.58 10.97
CA ILE A 420 -16.57 -7.05 11.26
C ILE A 420 -17.51 -6.77 10.08
N VAL A 421 -17.57 -5.52 9.60
CA VAL A 421 -18.49 -5.14 8.52
C VAL A 421 -18.17 -5.87 7.23
N GLN A 422 -16.89 -6.01 6.88
CA GLN A 422 -16.49 -6.81 5.72
C GLN A 422 -16.78 -8.30 5.92
N GLY A 423 -16.54 -8.85 7.11
CA GLY A 423 -16.83 -10.25 7.43
C GLY A 423 -18.31 -10.58 7.25
N LEU A 424 -19.21 -9.70 7.70
CA LEU A 424 -20.66 -9.84 7.52
C LEU A 424 -21.09 -9.80 6.04
N GLN A 425 -20.36 -9.07 5.19
CA GLN A 425 -20.66 -8.99 3.76
C GLN A 425 -20.12 -10.19 2.96
N LEU A 426 -19.07 -10.87 3.46
CA LEU A 426 -18.36 -11.92 2.72
C LEU A 426 -19.26 -13.02 2.15
N PRO A 427 -20.22 -13.63 2.91
CA PRO A 427 -21.08 -14.69 2.36
C PRO A 427 -21.91 -14.24 1.14
N GLY A 428 -22.44 -13.01 1.23
CA GLY A 428 -23.20 -12.40 0.13
C GLY A 428 -22.36 -12.13 -1.11
N ILE A 429 -21.14 -11.66 -0.91
CA ILE A 429 -20.17 -11.38 -1.97
C ILE A 429 -19.77 -12.68 -2.67
N VAL A 430 -19.41 -13.71 -1.93
CA VAL A 430 -19.07 -15.02 -2.49
C VAL A 430 -20.19 -15.52 -3.38
N ARG A 431 -21.45 -15.54 -2.89
CA ARG A 431 -22.60 -15.97 -3.68
C ARG A 431 -22.75 -15.19 -4.98
N ARG A 432 -22.66 -13.86 -4.94
CA ARG A 432 -22.82 -12.99 -6.12
C ARG A 432 -21.69 -13.16 -7.12
N SER A 433 -20.42 -13.21 -6.67
CA SER A 433 -19.25 -13.30 -7.54
C SER A 433 -19.26 -14.62 -8.34
N PHE A 434 -19.55 -15.74 -7.70
CA PHE A 434 -19.59 -17.02 -8.37
C PHE A 434 -20.83 -17.20 -9.25
N ALA A 435 -21.98 -16.60 -8.90
CA ALA A 435 -23.16 -16.58 -9.77
C ALA A 435 -22.89 -15.84 -11.10
N ARG A 436 -22.18 -14.69 -11.03
CA ARG A 436 -21.77 -13.95 -12.24
C ARG A 436 -20.85 -14.76 -13.14
N THR A 437 -19.83 -15.42 -12.56
CA THR A 437 -18.91 -16.26 -13.32
C THR A 437 -19.62 -17.42 -14.02
N ALA A 438 -20.59 -18.07 -13.37
CA ALA A 438 -21.39 -19.13 -13.97
C ALA A 438 -22.24 -18.64 -15.16
N GLN A 439 -22.74 -17.41 -15.13
CA GLN A 439 -23.47 -16.81 -16.25
C GLN A 439 -22.56 -16.48 -17.44
N THR A 440 -21.34 -15.97 -17.16
CA THR A 440 -20.39 -15.60 -18.23
C THR A 440 -19.80 -16.82 -18.94
N SER A 441 -19.67 -17.96 -18.27
CA SER A 441 -19.18 -19.21 -18.87
C SER A 441 -20.21 -19.95 -19.76
N ARG A 442 -21.47 -19.55 -19.67
CA ARG A 442 -22.58 -20.11 -20.51
C ARG A 442 -22.83 -19.32 -21.81
N ARG A 443 -22.23 -18.15 -21.94
CA ARG A 443 -22.23 -17.31 -23.15
C ARG A 443 -20.94 -17.49 -23.94
#